data_fccbfe100715f0e4a3080a495075e7b0
#
_entry.id   fccbfe100715f0e4a3080a495075e7b0
#
_cell.length_a   1.000
_cell.length_b   1.000
_cell.length_c   1.000
_cell.angle_alpha   90.00
_cell.angle_beta   90.00
_cell.angle_gamma   90.00
#
_symmetry.space_group_name_H-M   'P 1'
#
loop_
_entity.id
_entity.type
_entity.pdbx_description
1 polymer ?
#
loop_
_entity_poly.entity_id
_entity_poly.type
_entity_poly.pdbx_seq_one_letter_code
_entity_poly.pdbx_strand_id
1 'polypeptide(L)'
;MTKSNLKVVKSTKDQEMDIKEKNKALDAAIAQITDNFGKGSVMKLGEKRAMDIESVSTGSLSLDLALGIGGLPKGRIIEVYGPESSGKTTLALQVVAEAQKAGGICAFVDAEHALDPVYAKKLGVNTEELLISQPDAGEQALEIADTLVKSGSISVLSLIHISEPTRPR
;
A
#
# COMPACT_ATOMS: atom_id res chain seq x y z
N MET A 1 -38.52 28.05 47.78
CA MET A 1 -37.18 27.70 48.30
C MET A 1 -36.48 26.87 47.25
N THR A 2 -35.66 27.53 46.45
CA THR A 2 -34.95 26.89 45.29
C THR A 2 -33.60 26.44 45.80
N LYS A 3 -33.36 25.10 45.82
CA LYS A 3 -32.06 24.53 46.14
C LYS A 3 -31.10 24.75 44.96
N SER A 4 -30.13 25.63 45.13
CA SER A 4 -29.00 25.81 44.24
C SER A 4 -28.08 24.58 44.30
N ASN A 5 -27.97 23.81 43.20
CA ASN A 5 -26.98 22.76 43.02
C ASN A 5 -25.63 23.40 42.69
N LEU A 6 -24.81 23.64 43.70
CA LEU A 6 -23.40 24.00 43.53
C LEU A 6 -22.66 22.75 43.01
N LYS A 7 -22.29 22.78 41.72
CA LYS A 7 -21.29 21.83 41.17
C LYS A 7 -19.93 22.17 41.78
N VAL A 8 -19.42 21.28 42.64
CA VAL A 8 -18.06 21.35 43.15
C VAL A 8 -17.10 21.21 41.95
N VAL A 9 -16.42 22.30 41.61
CA VAL A 9 -15.32 22.28 40.62
C VAL A 9 -14.14 21.62 41.32
N LYS A 10 -13.79 20.40 40.90
CA LYS A 10 -12.61 19.68 41.40
C LYS A 10 -11.36 20.54 41.18
N SER A 11 -10.50 20.61 42.19
CA SER A 11 -9.22 21.33 42.12
C SER A 11 -8.36 20.77 40.98
N THR A 12 -7.52 21.62 40.38
CA THR A 12 -6.60 21.23 39.31
C THR A 12 -5.68 20.06 39.73
N LYS A 13 -5.31 19.97 41.00
CA LYS A 13 -4.53 18.84 41.54
C LYS A 13 -5.30 17.51 41.57
N ASP A 14 -6.59 17.56 41.86
CA ASP A 14 -7.46 16.36 41.89
C ASP A 14 -7.69 15.84 40.45
N GLN A 15 -7.76 16.72 39.47
CA GLN A 15 -7.88 16.39 38.06
C GLN A 15 -6.57 15.76 37.51
N GLU A 16 -5.41 16.26 37.91
CA GLU A 16 -4.11 15.71 37.52
C GLU A 16 -3.86 14.32 38.13
N MET A 17 -4.29 14.08 39.37
CA MET A 17 -4.21 12.78 40.01
C MET A 17 -5.14 11.75 39.33
N ASP A 18 -6.37 12.15 39.03
CA ASP A 18 -7.36 11.31 38.32
C ASP A 18 -6.85 10.91 36.91
N ILE A 19 -6.13 11.80 36.21
CA ILE A 19 -5.52 11.54 34.91
C ILE A 19 -4.33 10.57 35.03
N LYS A 20 -3.48 10.73 36.05
CA LYS A 20 -2.34 9.82 36.29
C LYS A 20 -2.80 8.40 36.63
N GLU A 21 -3.84 8.25 37.46
CA GLU A 21 -4.40 6.95 37.78
C GLU A 21 -5.03 6.27 36.56
N LYS A 22 -5.76 7.02 35.74
CA LYS A 22 -6.33 6.51 34.47
C LYS A 22 -5.25 6.08 33.47
N ASN A 23 -4.18 6.85 33.34
CA ASN A 23 -3.07 6.48 32.47
C ASN A 23 -2.37 5.20 32.96
N LYS A 24 -2.15 5.07 34.27
CA LYS A 24 -1.56 3.87 34.86
C LYS A 24 -2.43 2.63 34.66
N ALA A 25 -3.74 2.75 34.79
CA ALA A 25 -4.68 1.69 34.53
C ALA A 25 -4.71 1.30 33.03
N LEU A 26 -4.61 2.29 32.13
CA LEU A 26 -4.53 2.09 30.68
C LEU A 26 -3.24 1.36 30.29
N ASP A 27 -2.10 1.77 30.85
CA ASP A 27 -0.81 1.14 30.57
C ASP A 27 -0.79 -0.31 31.06
N ALA A 28 -1.38 -0.60 32.21
CA ALA A 28 -1.55 -1.97 32.71
C ALA A 28 -2.46 -2.82 31.78
N ALA A 29 -3.54 -2.26 31.28
CA ALA A 29 -4.42 -2.95 30.32
C ALA A 29 -3.72 -3.23 28.99
N ILE A 30 -2.91 -2.27 28.47
CA ILE A 30 -2.12 -2.45 27.26
C ILE A 30 -1.06 -3.54 27.47
N ALA A 31 -0.40 -3.57 28.62
CA ALA A 31 0.56 -4.62 28.95
C ALA A 31 -0.10 -6.01 28.94
N GLN A 32 -1.25 -6.15 29.59
CA GLN A 32 -2.00 -7.40 29.63
C GLN A 32 -2.46 -7.87 28.23
N ILE A 33 -2.89 -6.95 27.37
CA ILE A 33 -3.25 -7.26 25.97
C ILE A 33 -2.00 -7.71 25.20
N THR A 34 -0.87 -7.03 25.41
CA THR A 34 0.38 -7.37 24.75
C THR A 34 0.89 -8.76 25.16
N ASP A 35 0.73 -9.14 26.43
CA ASP A 35 1.12 -10.46 26.94
C ASP A 35 0.21 -11.56 26.38
N ASN A 36 -1.09 -11.31 26.25
CA ASN A 36 -2.06 -12.32 25.79
C ASN A 36 -2.09 -12.47 24.26
N PHE A 37 -1.90 -11.40 23.50
CA PHE A 37 -2.10 -11.34 22.04
C PHE A 37 -0.83 -10.99 21.24
N GLY A 38 0.30 -10.74 21.93
CA GLY A 38 1.57 -10.41 21.31
C GLY A 38 1.80 -8.91 21.11
N LYS A 39 3.06 -8.56 20.84
CA LYS A 39 3.49 -7.16 20.61
C LYS A 39 2.82 -6.59 19.36
N GLY A 40 2.17 -5.44 19.49
CA GLY A 40 1.52 -4.75 18.37
C GLY A 40 0.01 -4.96 18.28
N SER A 41 -0.60 -5.77 19.18
CA SER A 41 -2.05 -5.97 19.25
C SER A 41 -2.81 -4.69 19.59
N VAL A 42 -2.19 -3.79 20.37
CA VAL A 42 -2.69 -2.45 20.66
C VAL A 42 -1.53 -1.47 20.59
N MET A 43 -1.73 -0.34 19.89
CA MET A 43 -0.77 0.75 19.82
C MET A 43 -1.47 2.09 19.74
N LYS A 44 -0.86 3.15 20.24
CA LYS A 44 -1.37 4.51 20.05
C LYS A 44 -1.07 4.95 18.63
N LEU A 45 -2.08 5.44 17.90
CA LEU A 45 -1.94 5.89 16.51
C LEU A 45 -0.85 6.97 16.33
N GLY A 46 -0.52 7.71 17.40
CA GLY A 46 0.55 8.72 17.40
C GLY A 46 1.94 8.17 17.73
N GLU A 47 2.07 6.96 18.25
CA GLU A 47 3.35 6.26 18.35
C GLU A 47 3.73 5.70 16.97
N LYS A 48 4.08 6.62 16.06
CA LYS A 48 4.72 6.28 14.81
C LYS A 48 6.07 5.60 15.11
N ARG A 49 6.07 4.29 15.23
CA ARG A 49 7.08 3.55 14.50
C ARG A 49 6.70 3.77 13.03
N ALA A 50 7.46 4.60 12.34
CA ALA A 50 7.49 4.52 10.88
C ALA A 50 7.72 3.03 10.60
N MET A 51 6.67 2.30 10.22
CA MET A 51 6.86 0.96 9.70
C MET A 51 7.73 1.22 8.49
N ASP A 52 8.93 0.68 8.52
CA ASP A 52 9.89 0.73 7.41
C ASP A 52 9.28 -0.15 6.31
N ILE A 53 8.29 0.44 5.61
CA ILE A 53 7.59 -0.24 4.53
C ILE A 53 8.50 -0.11 3.32
N GLU A 54 9.07 -1.24 2.92
CA GLU A 54 9.80 -1.29 1.66
C GLU A 54 8.90 -0.84 0.52
N SER A 55 9.41 0.05 -0.31
CA SER A 55 8.68 0.60 -1.46
C SER A 55 9.48 0.47 -2.75
N VAL A 56 8.77 0.56 -3.86
CA VAL A 56 9.34 0.69 -5.20
C VAL A 56 9.01 2.09 -5.70
N SER A 57 10.02 2.85 -6.13
CA SER A 57 9.81 4.18 -6.70
C SER A 57 8.88 4.11 -7.92
N THR A 58 8.06 5.13 -8.08
CA THR A 58 7.21 5.29 -9.26
C THR A 58 7.95 5.90 -10.45
N GLY A 59 9.20 6.32 -10.25
CA GLY A 59 9.97 7.11 -11.23
C GLY A 59 9.56 8.60 -11.26
N SER A 60 8.56 8.99 -10.47
CA SER A 60 8.13 10.37 -10.33
C SER A 60 8.36 10.86 -8.90
N LEU A 61 9.34 11.75 -8.73
CA LEU A 61 9.69 12.29 -7.41
C LEU A 61 8.49 12.92 -6.68
N SER A 62 7.65 13.65 -7.41
CA SER A 62 6.47 14.30 -6.82
C SER A 62 5.44 13.29 -6.34
N LEU A 63 5.25 12.18 -7.06
CA LEU A 63 4.33 11.13 -6.66
C LEU A 63 4.90 10.34 -5.47
N ASP A 64 6.19 10.01 -5.49
CA ASP A 64 6.87 9.31 -4.40
C ASP A 64 6.80 10.10 -3.08
N LEU A 65 6.99 11.43 -3.15
CA LEU A 65 6.83 12.32 -2.00
C LEU A 65 5.37 12.38 -1.51
N ALA A 66 4.41 12.45 -2.44
CA ALA A 66 2.99 12.48 -2.09
C ALA A 66 2.50 11.19 -1.43
N LEU A 67 3.05 10.03 -1.82
CA LEU A 67 2.78 8.73 -1.21
C LEU A 67 3.36 8.60 0.22
N GLY A 68 4.35 9.43 0.56
CA GLY A 68 4.91 9.53 1.92
C GLY A 68 5.86 8.40 2.34
N ILE A 69 6.00 7.34 1.54
CA ILE A 69 6.89 6.20 1.77
C ILE A 69 7.97 6.05 0.68
N GLY A 70 8.05 7.02 -0.22
CA GLY A 70 9.04 7.03 -1.30
C GLY A 70 8.71 6.15 -2.49
N GLY A 71 7.45 5.75 -2.67
CA GLY A 71 6.99 4.94 -3.79
C GLY A 71 5.78 4.07 -3.46
N LEU A 72 5.58 3.03 -4.25
CA LEU A 72 4.51 2.06 -4.04
C LEU A 72 4.94 0.99 -3.02
N PRO A 73 4.10 0.63 -2.02
CA PRO A 73 4.46 -0.33 -0.99
C PRO A 73 4.64 -1.74 -1.58
N LYS A 74 5.73 -2.43 -1.23
CA LYS A 74 5.93 -3.83 -1.60
C LYS A 74 4.95 -4.76 -0.88
N GLY A 75 4.62 -5.87 -1.52
CA GLY A 75 3.72 -6.89 -0.97
C GLY A 75 2.26 -6.41 -0.84
N ARG A 76 1.85 -5.45 -1.65
CA ARG A 76 0.47 -4.93 -1.69
C ARG A 76 -0.08 -4.97 -3.11
N ILE A 77 -1.40 -5.14 -3.20
CA ILE A 77 -2.13 -4.94 -4.46
C ILE A 77 -2.46 -3.45 -4.55
N ILE A 78 -2.09 -2.85 -5.69
CA ILE A 78 -2.27 -1.43 -5.95
C ILE A 78 -3.12 -1.32 -7.22
N GLU A 79 -4.26 -0.69 -7.09
CA GLU A 79 -5.14 -0.41 -8.22
C GLU A 79 -4.87 0.99 -8.76
N VAL A 80 -4.62 1.08 -10.08
CA VAL A 80 -4.45 2.35 -10.80
C VAL A 80 -5.57 2.45 -11.81
N TYR A 81 -6.49 3.40 -11.61
CA TYR A 81 -7.65 3.60 -12.48
C TYR A 81 -7.71 5.04 -13.02
N GLY A 82 -8.41 5.20 -14.12
CA GLY A 82 -8.57 6.49 -14.79
C GLY A 82 -9.04 6.32 -16.24
N PRO A 83 -9.39 7.41 -16.94
CA PRO A 83 -9.81 7.34 -18.33
C PRO A 83 -8.70 6.80 -19.24
N GLU A 84 -9.08 6.44 -20.46
CA GLU A 84 -8.13 6.07 -21.50
C GLU A 84 -7.10 7.20 -21.71
N SER A 85 -5.89 6.82 -22.11
CA SER A 85 -4.78 7.76 -22.35
C SER A 85 -4.35 8.61 -21.14
N SER A 86 -4.77 8.27 -19.92
CA SER A 86 -4.39 8.98 -18.68
C SER A 86 -2.99 8.67 -18.17
N GLY A 87 -2.25 7.78 -18.82
CA GLY A 87 -0.88 7.41 -18.42
C GLY A 87 -0.76 6.23 -17.46
N LYS A 88 -1.83 5.44 -17.25
CA LYS A 88 -1.79 4.24 -16.38
C LYS A 88 -0.65 3.27 -16.76
N THR A 89 -0.59 2.90 -18.04
CA THR A 89 0.45 2.01 -18.56
C THR A 89 1.85 2.64 -18.46
N THR A 90 1.96 3.93 -18.71
CA THR A 90 3.23 4.67 -18.54
C THR A 90 3.73 4.60 -17.12
N LEU A 91 2.86 4.82 -16.14
CA LEU A 91 3.20 4.71 -14.71
C LEU A 91 3.62 3.28 -14.36
N ALA A 92 2.87 2.27 -14.81
CA ALA A 92 3.21 0.87 -14.57
C ALA A 92 4.58 0.51 -15.14
N LEU A 93 4.89 0.93 -16.36
CA LEU A 93 6.19 0.68 -16.99
C LEU A 93 7.33 1.43 -16.27
N GLN A 94 7.11 2.63 -15.76
CA GLN A 94 8.12 3.33 -14.96
C GLN A 94 8.39 2.61 -13.64
N VAL A 95 7.36 2.11 -12.95
CA VAL A 95 7.53 1.29 -11.75
C VAL A 95 8.31 0.02 -12.04
N VAL A 96 8.03 -0.64 -13.15
CA VAL A 96 8.79 -1.82 -13.62
C VAL A 96 10.26 -1.44 -13.86
N ALA A 97 10.53 -0.33 -14.54
CA ALA A 97 11.90 0.13 -14.81
C ALA A 97 12.66 0.41 -13.50
N GLU A 98 12.03 1.08 -12.54
CA GLU A 98 12.65 1.36 -11.23
C GLU A 98 12.89 0.06 -10.42
N ALA A 99 11.95 -0.89 -10.46
CA ALA A 99 12.14 -2.18 -9.82
C ALA A 99 13.30 -2.99 -10.45
N GLN A 100 13.41 -3.00 -11.77
CA GLN A 100 14.52 -3.66 -12.47
C GLN A 100 15.87 -3.00 -12.16
N LYS A 101 15.95 -1.66 -12.09
CA LYS A 101 17.15 -0.94 -11.64
C LYS A 101 17.60 -1.34 -10.24
N ALA A 102 16.66 -1.69 -9.37
CA ALA A 102 16.93 -2.20 -8.04
C ALA A 102 17.26 -3.72 -8.02
N GLY A 103 17.38 -4.37 -9.18
CA GLY A 103 17.67 -5.81 -9.31
C GLY A 103 16.46 -6.72 -9.15
N GLY A 104 15.23 -6.16 -9.20
CA GLY A 104 13.99 -6.94 -9.09
C GLY A 104 13.58 -7.60 -10.39
N ILE A 105 13.04 -8.82 -10.30
CA ILE A 105 12.42 -9.52 -11.44
C ILE A 105 10.98 -9.01 -11.59
N CYS A 106 10.62 -8.64 -12.81
CA CYS A 106 9.32 -8.05 -13.11
C CYS A 106 8.56 -8.86 -14.15
N ALA A 107 7.25 -8.90 -14.00
CA ALA A 107 6.35 -9.51 -14.95
C ALA A 107 5.23 -8.55 -15.36
N PHE A 108 4.78 -8.69 -16.60
CA PHE A 108 3.76 -7.86 -17.19
C PHE A 108 2.72 -8.76 -17.89
N VAL A 109 1.51 -8.78 -17.38
CA VAL A 109 0.40 -9.52 -17.97
C VAL A 109 -0.47 -8.52 -18.74
N ASP A 110 -0.44 -8.63 -20.06
CA ASP A 110 -1.06 -7.70 -21.01
C ASP A 110 -2.19 -8.41 -21.78
N ALA A 111 -3.39 -8.37 -21.22
CA ALA A 111 -4.55 -8.98 -21.87
C ALA A 111 -5.10 -8.14 -23.04
N GLU A 112 -4.66 -6.88 -23.20
CA GLU A 112 -5.05 -6.01 -24.31
C GLU A 112 -4.12 -6.09 -25.51
N HIS A 113 -2.96 -6.74 -25.37
CA HIS A 113 -1.91 -6.80 -26.40
C HIS A 113 -1.43 -5.40 -26.84
N ALA A 114 -1.48 -4.44 -25.91
CA ALA A 114 -1.23 -3.01 -26.19
C ALA A 114 0.18 -2.55 -25.79
N LEU A 115 1.02 -3.44 -25.24
CA LEU A 115 2.37 -3.09 -24.82
C LEU A 115 3.27 -2.85 -26.04
N ASP A 116 3.78 -1.63 -26.16
CA ASP A 116 4.83 -1.28 -27.14
C ASP A 116 6.22 -1.47 -26.51
N PRO A 117 7.01 -2.46 -26.98
CA PRO A 117 8.36 -2.71 -26.46
C PRO A 117 9.33 -1.52 -26.69
N VAL A 118 9.14 -0.77 -27.78
CA VAL A 118 9.96 0.39 -28.10
C VAL A 118 9.70 1.50 -27.10
N TYR A 119 8.42 1.71 -26.75
CA TYR A 119 8.04 2.69 -25.74
C TYR A 119 8.52 2.28 -24.34
N ALA A 120 8.35 1.00 -23.97
CA ALA A 120 8.85 0.47 -22.71
C ALA A 120 10.35 0.68 -22.54
N LYS A 121 11.13 0.41 -23.59
CA LYS A 121 12.59 0.63 -23.61
C LYS A 121 12.95 2.12 -23.44
N LYS A 122 12.18 3.03 -24.04
CA LYS A 122 12.38 4.48 -23.86
C LYS A 122 12.12 4.94 -22.42
N LEU A 123 11.23 4.28 -21.69
CA LEU A 123 10.95 4.53 -20.28
C LEU A 123 12.01 3.92 -19.34
N GLY A 124 12.97 3.16 -19.90
CA GLY A 124 14.07 2.56 -19.14
C GLY A 124 13.81 1.11 -18.71
N VAL A 125 12.77 0.47 -19.24
CA VAL A 125 12.53 -0.96 -19.02
C VAL A 125 13.56 -1.80 -19.77
N ASN A 126 14.18 -2.75 -19.07
CA ASN A 126 14.96 -3.80 -19.69
C ASN A 126 14.01 -4.85 -20.28
N THR A 127 13.75 -4.75 -21.57
CA THR A 127 12.80 -5.62 -22.27
C THR A 127 13.30 -7.05 -22.46
N GLU A 128 14.60 -7.32 -22.29
CA GLU A 128 15.19 -8.66 -22.39
C GLU A 128 14.96 -9.47 -21.12
N GLU A 129 14.79 -8.81 -19.98
CA GLU A 129 14.56 -9.44 -18.68
C GLU A 129 13.11 -9.35 -18.21
N LEU A 130 12.26 -8.60 -18.91
CA LEU A 130 10.85 -8.47 -18.56
C LEU A 130 10.07 -9.73 -18.99
N LEU A 131 9.45 -10.40 -18.04
CA LEU A 131 8.53 -11.49 -18.33
C LEU A 131 7.22 -10.91 -18.86
N ILE A 132 6.82 -11.30 -20.05
CA ILE A 132 5.56 -10.87 -20.67
C ILE A 132 4.66 -12.07 -20.87
N SER A 133 3.40 -11.92 -20.50
CA SER A 133 2.32 -12.86 -20.81
C SER A 133 1.17 -12.11 -21.46
N GLN A 134 0.62 -12.67 -22.52
CA GLN A 134 -0.49 -12.11 -23.28
C GLN A 134 -1.62 -13.15 -23.38
N PRO A 135 -2.37 -13.35 -22.29
CA PRO A 135 -3.46 -14.32 -22.24
C PRO A 135 -4.68 -13.83 -23.03
N ASP A 136 -5.39 -14.77 -23.67
CA ASP A 136 -6.63 -14.50 -24.41
C ASP A 136 -7.86 -14.35 -23.49
N ALA A 137 -7.76 -14.81 -22.24
CA ALA A 137 -8.86 -14.79 -21.28
C ALA A 137 -8.42 -14.28 -19.91
N GLY A 138 -9.33 -13.57 -19.21
CA GLY A 138 -9.08 -13.02 -17.89
C GLY A 138 -8.76 -14.07 -16.84
N GLU A 139 -9.42 -15.23 -16.88
CA GLU A 139 -9.17 -16.35 -15.98
C GLU A 139 -7.73 -16.86 -16.14
N GLN A 140 -7.26 -16.99 -17.37
CA GLN A 140 -5.88 -17.39 -17.66
C GLN A 140 -4.88 -16.33 -17.14
N ALA A 141 -5.19 -15.05 -17.30
CA ALA A 141 -4.36 -13.97 -16.76
C ALA A 141 -4.20 -14.07 -15.25
N LEU A 142 -5.28 -14.36 -14.54
CA LEU A 142 -5.27 -14.52 -13.09
C LEU A 142 -4.51 -15.77 -12.64
N GLU A 143 -4.64 -16.88 -13.35
CA GLU A 143 -3.92 -18.13 -13.05
C GLU A 143 -2.40 -17.96 -13.25
N ILE A 144 -2.01 -17.27 -14.32
CA ILE A 144 -0.60 -16.93 -14.58
C ILE A 144 -0.08 -16.01 -13.47
N ALA A 145 -0.83 -14.97 -13.12
CA ALA A 145 -0.47 -14.03 -12.05
C ALA A 145 -0.32 -14.75 -10.70
N ASP A 146 -1.25 -15.62 -10.34
CA ASP A 146 -1.21 -16.42 -9.11
C ASP A 146 0.04 -17.32 -9.06
N THR A 147 0.35 -17.97 -10.17
CA THR A 147 1.53 -18.82 -10.27
C THR A 147 2.83 -18.02 -10.11
N LEU A 148 2.93 -16.85 -10.76
CA LEU A 148 4.09 -15.99 -10.67
C LEU A 148 4.26 -15.43 -9.25
N VAL A 149 3.19 -14.99 -8.61
CA VAL A 149 3.23 -14.49 -7.23
C VAL A 149 3.62 -15.59 -6.24
N LYS A 150 3.08 -16.81 -6.39
CA LYS A 150 3.43 -17.97 -5.55
C LYS A 150 4.89 -18.40 -5.66
N SER A 151 5.55 -18.08 -6.76
CA SER A 151 6.99 -18.37 -6.90
C SER A 151 7.85 -17.60 -5.88
N GLY A 152 7.34 -16.48 -5.33
CA GLY A 152 8.07 -15.60 -4.41
C GLY A 152 9.24 -14.84 -5.04
N SER A 153 9.45 -14.98 -6.37
CA SER A 153 10.60 -14.39 -7.07
C SER A 153 10.28 -13.06 -7.74
N ILE A 154 9.01 -12.71 -7.90
CA ILE A 154 8.58 -11.51 -8.61
C ILE A 154 8.53 -10.31 -7.65
N SER A 155 9.23 -9.25 -8.01
CA SER A 155 9.23 -7.98 -7.28
C SER A 155 8.06 -7.08 -7.65
N VAL A 156 7.71 -7.04 -8.94
CA VAL A 156 6.57 -6.29 -9.48
C VAL A 156 5.86 -7.13 -10.53
N LEU A 157 4.56 -7.32 -10.36
CA LEU A 157 3.66 -7.87 -11.35
C LEU A 157 2.67 -6.79 -11.76
N SER A 158 2.67 -6.42 -13.02
CA SER A 158 1.65 -5.53 -13.60
C SER A 158 0.62 -6.36 -14.36
N LEU A 159 -0.65 -6.05 -14.11
CA LEU A 159 -1.78 -6.65 -14.80
C LEU A 159 -2.56 -5.53 -15.49
N ILE A 160 -2.59 -5.52 -16.81
CA ILE A 160 -3.32 -4.53 -17.57
C ILE A 160 -4.60 -5.16 -18.09
N HIS A 161 -5.70 -4.53 -17.73
CA HIS A 161 -7.07 -4.71 -18.20
C HIS A 161 -7.60 -6.14 -18.25
N ILE A 162 -8.28 -6.55 -17.19
CA ILE A 162 -9.00 -7.83 -17.19
C ILE A 162 -10.49 -7.65 -17.47
N SER A 163 -11.05 -6.49 -17.23
CA SER A 163 -12.42 -6.09 -17.66
C SER A 163 -12.71 -4.65 -17.28
N GLU A 164 -13.36 -3.88 -18.15
CA GLU A 164 -14.13 -2.72 -17.69
C GLU A 164 -15.29 -3.22 -16.83
N PRO A 165 -15.48 -2.67 -15.61
CA PRO A 165 -16.75 -2.87 -14.95
C PRO A 165 -17.83 -2.25 -15.84
N THR A 166 -18.65 -3.08 -16.48
CA THR A 166 -19.85 -2.64 -17.18
C THR A 166 -20.68 -1.83 -16.19
N ARG A 167 -20.64 -0.50 -16.30
CA ARG A 167 -21.56 0.35 -15.57
C ARG A 167 -22.97 -0.07 -16.00
N PRO A 168 -23.86 -0.47 -15.08
CA PRO A 168 -25.26 -0.63 -15.42
C PRO A 168 -25.76 0.73 -15.91
N ARG A 169 -26.40 0.74 -17.07
CA ARG A 169 -27.08 1.89 -17.63
C ARG A 169 -28.27 2.28 -16.76
#